data_64ebf9a9f37d95d1874e543dc02b251c
#
_entry.id   64ebf9a9f37d95d1874e543dc02b251c
#
_cell.length_a   1.000
_cell.length_b   1.000
_cell.length_c   1.000
_cell.angle_alpha   90.00
_cell.angle_beta   90.00
_cell.angle_gamma   90.00
#
_symmetry.space_group_name_H-M   'P 1'
#
loop_
_entity.id
_entity.type
_entity.pdbx_description
1 polymer ?
#
loop_
_entity_poly.entity_id
_entity_poly.type
_entity_poly.pdbx_seq_one_letter_code
_entity_poly.pdbx_strand_id
1 'polypeptide(L)'
;LTSENLTIKVTRENKPVRGCLTVRKVDVTGSPLTGAELLLETSVDGQTWTEVSRITSDKTGIAKWENLKIDAQYRVTETKAPAGYTLMAEPLFTGVLEANSPDITIIACNSVGFVLPFTGGNGFIAPILFAALMLCMGVYFCKKSEFTKETTR
;
A
#
# COMPACT_ATOMS: atom_id res chain seq x y z
N LEU A 1 -71.09 -10.70 -31.57
CA LEU A 1 -69.91 -10.03 -31.01
C LEU A 1 -69.03 -11.10 -30.37
N THR A 2 -67.99 -11.57 -31.10
CA THR A 2 -66.99 -12.51 -30.62
C THR A 2 -65.97 -11.72 -29.79
N SER A 3 -65.87 -12.06 -28.50
CA SER A 3 -64.81 -11.56 -27.64
C SER A 3 -63.48 -12.22 -28.05
N GLU A 4 -62.62 -11.53 -28.75
CA GLU A 4 -61.27 -11.95 -28.97
C GLU A 4 -60.52 -11.92 -27.65
N ASN A 5 -60.02 -13.08 -27.26
CA ASN A 5 -59.24 -13.25 -26.03
C ASN A 5 -57.85 -12.69 -26.28
N LEU A 6 -57.65 -11.41 -25.96
CA LEU A 6 -56.36 -10.74 -26.11
C LEU A 6 -55.38 -11.20 -25.02
N THR A 7 -54.54 -12.17 -25.39
CA THR A 7 -53.45 -12.65 -24.52
C THR A 7 -52.24 -11.74 -24.65
N ILE A 8 -52.00 -10.86 -23.68
CA ILE A 8 -50.78 -10.04 -23.61
C ILE A 8 -49.66 -10.89 -23.03
N LYS A 9 -48.71 -11.30 -23.86
CA LYS A 9 -47.51 -12.01 -23.42
C LYS A 9 -46.49 -10.98 -22.96
N VAL A 10 -46.35 -10.76 -21.66
CA VAL A 10 -45.33 -9.89 -21.08
C VAL A 10 -44.06 -10.72 -20.88
N THR A 11 -43.06 -10.55 -21.71
CA THR A 11 -41.74 -11.16 -21.53
C THR A 11 -40.86 -10.17 -20.75
N ARG A 12 -40.58 -10.46 -19.49
CA ARG A 12 -39.59 -9.73 -18.70
C ARG A 12 -38.27 -10.47 -18.77
N GLU A 13 -37.27 -9.84 -19.33
CA GLU A 13 -35.88 -10.31 -19.18
C GLU A 13 -35.36 -9.88 -17.80
N ASN A 14 -35.15 -10.85 -16.92
CA ASN A 14 -34.45 -10.63 -15.65
C ASN A 14 -32.94 -10.60 -15.95
N LYS A 15 -32.38 -9.41 -16.19
CA LYS A 15 -30.93 -9.23 -16.14
C LYS A 15 -30.49 -9.31 -14.68
N PRO A 16 -29.49 -10.17 -14.36
CA PRO A 16 -28.93 -10.18 -13.01
C PRO A 16 -28.33 -8.79 -12.70
N VAL A 17 -28.67 -8.24 -11.57
CA VAL A 17 -28.04 -7.01 -11.06
C VAL A 17 -26.57 -7.31 -10.82
N ARG A 18 -25.70 -6.42 -11.28
CA ARG A 18 -24.25 -6.52 -11.11
C ARG A 18 -23.77 -5.26 -10.43
N GLY A 19 -22.74 -5.42 -9.61
CA GLY A 19 -22.15 -4.30 -8.87
C GLY A 19 -20.82 -3.84 -9.45
N CYS A 20 -20.39 -2.70 -8.96
CA CYS A 20 -19.11 -2.08 -9.28
C CYS A 20 -18.41 -1.67 -7.99
N LEU A 21 -17.10 -1.91 -7.91
CA LEU A 21 -16.26 -1.47 -6.82
C LEU A 21 -15.15 -0.59 -7.39
N THR A 22 -15.08 0.66 -6.92
CA THR A 22 -14.10 1.64 -7.36
C THR A 22 -13.24 2.07 -6.18
N VAL A 23 -11.92 2.01 -6.36
CA VAL A 23 -10.97 2.61 -5.41
C VAL A 23 -10.36 3.84 -6.05
N ARG A 24 -10.43 4.96 -5.33
CA ARG A 24 -9.75 6.20 -5.67
C ARG A 24 -8.55 6.38 -4.75
N LYS A 25 -7.36 6.20 -5.28
CA LYS A 25 -6.09 6.41 -4.58
C LYS A 25 -5.70 7.88 -4.61
N VAL A 26 -5.49 8.46 -3.43
CA VAL A 26 -5.08 9.86 -3.28
C VAL A 26 -3.98 9.99 -2.23
N ASP A 27 -3.26 11.09 -2.26
CA ASP A 27 -2.37 11.51 -1.18
C ASP A 27 -3.12 12.32 -0.12
N VAL A 28 -2.41 12.78 0.90
CA VAL A 28 -2.96 13.60 2.00
C VAL A 28 -3.50 14.96 1.55
N THR A 29 -3.17 15.41 0.33
CA THR A 29 -3.70 16.65 -0.27
C THR A 29 -4.91 16.39 -1.17
N GLY A 30 -5.28 15.12 -1.39
CA GLY A 30 -6.33 14.70 -2.31
C GLY A 30 -5.88 14.53 -3.77
N SER A 31 -4.59 14.67 -4.04
CA SER A 31 -4.02 14.47 -5.38
C SER A 31 -4.03 12.98 -5.76
N PRO A 32 -4.36 12.62 -7.03
CA PRO A 32 -4.46 11.24 -7.46
C PRO A 32 -3.10 10.54 -7.47
N LEU A 33 -3.09 9.27 -7.03
CA LEU A 33 -1.91 8.42 -6.99
C LEU A 33 -2.01 7.28 -7.98
N THR A 34 -1.08 7.23 -8.94
CA THR A 34 -0.94 6.15 -9.94
C THR A 34 0.02 5.07 -9.45
N GLY A 35 -0.18 3.83 -9.92
CA GLY A 35 0.76 2.74 -9.72
C GLY A 35 0.58 1.94 -8.42
N ALA A 36 -0.49 2.19 -7.65
CA ALA A 36 -0.89 1.29 -6.56
C ALA A 36 -1.43 -0.02 -7.15
N GLU A 37 -0.91 -1.17 -6.71
CA GLU A 37 -1.47 -2.47 -7.06
C GLU A 37 -2.48 -2.91 -6.00
N LEU A 38 -3.70 -3.18 -6.46
CA LEU A 38 -4.84 -3.52 -5.62
C LEU A 38 -5.34 -4.92 -5.97
N LEU A 39 -5.53 -5.74 -4.96
CA LEU A 39 -6.07 -7.10 -5.06
C LEU A 39 -7.52 -7.10 -4.62
N LEU A 40 -8.41 -7.60 -5.49
CA LEU A 40 -9.79 -7.93 -5.15
C LEU A 40 -9.90 -9.41 -4.87
N GLU A 41 -10.49 -9.74 -3.74
CA GLU A 41 -10.79 -11.10 -3.31
C GLU A 41 -12.28 -11.24 -2.99
N THR A 42 -12.81 -12.46 -3.07
CA THR A 42 -14.17 -12.79 -2.65
C THR A 42 -14.17 -13.93 -1.65
N SER A 43 -15.19 -13.97 -0.79
CA SER A 43 -15.38 -15.03 0.19
C SER A 43 -16.85 -15.41 0.30
N VAL A 44 -17.12 -16.67 0.68
CA VAL A 44 -18.44 -17.19 1.04
C VAL A 44 -18.64 -17.31 2.54
N ASP A 45 -17.55 -17.43 3.31
CA ASP A 45 -17.56 -17.68 4.75
C ASP A 45 -16.95 -16.53 5.57
N GLY A 46 -16.40 -15.51 4.89
CA GLY A 46 -15.69 -14.39 5.51
C GLY A 46 -14.30 -14.73 6.07
N GLN A 47 -13.85 -15.97 5.91
CA GLN A 47 -12.56 -16.45 6.42
C GLN A 47 -11.63 -16.88 5.29
N THR A 48 -12.15 -17.63 4.34
CA THR A 48 -11.39 -18.10 3.18
C THR A 48 -11.58 -17.16 2.01
N TRP A 49 -10.49 -16.54 1.55
CA TRP A 49 -10.52 -15.54 0.49
C TRP A 49 -9.90 -16.07 -0.79
N THR A 50 -10.60 -15.87 -1.89
CA THR A 50 -10.17 -16.29 -3.24
C THR A 50 -9.95 -15.04 -4.09
N GLU A 51 -8.80 -14.97 -4.74
CA GLU A 51 -8.47 -13.89 -5.67
C GLU A 51 -9.45 -13.82 -6.82
N VAL A 52 -10.01 -12.65 -7.08
CA VAL A 52 -10.85 -12.35 -8.24
C VAL A 52 -9.98 -11.72 -9.34
N SER A 53 -9.26 -10.66 -9.03
CA SER A 53 -8.34 -9.99 -9.95
C SER A 53 -7.48 -8.94 -9.27
N ARG A 54 -6.42 -8.50 -9.98
CA ARG A 54 -5.54 -7.38 -9.59
C ARG A 54 -5.69 -6.25 -10.58
N ILE A 55 -5.71 -5.03 -10.08
CA ILE A 55 -5.76 -3.80 -10.89
C ILE A 55 -4.74 -2.81 -10.33
N THR A 56 -4.09 -2.10 -11.25
CA THR A 56 -3.19 -0.99 -10.88
C THR A 56 -3.95 0.33 -11.04
N SER A 57 -3.84 1.24 -10.06
CA SER A 57 -4.44 2.57 -10.17
C SER A 57 -3.85 3.34 -11.36
N ASP A 58 -4.73 3.91 -12.16
CA ASP A 58 -4.37 4.67 -13.37
C ASP A 58 -3.84 6.08 -13.05
N LYS A 59 -3.63 6.90 -14.09
CA LYS A 59 -3.13 8.29 -13.96
C LYS A 59 -4.10 9.20 -13.19
N THR A 60 -5.36 8.83 -13.08
CA THR A 60 -6.39 9.55 -12.33
C THR A 60 -6.55 9.01 -10.90
N GLY A 61 -5.71 8.03 -10.52
CA GLY A 61 -5.75 7.36 -9.23
C GLY A 61 -6.88 6.32 -9.12
N ILE A 62 -7.52 5.94 -10.22
CA ILE A 62 -8.69 5.05 -10.22
C ILE A 62 -8.27 3.61 -10.50
N ALA A 63 -8.82 2.68 -9.69
CA ALA A 63 -8.89 1.27 -9.97
C ALA A 63 -10.35 0.82 -9.83
N LYS A 64 -10.91 0.15 -10.85
CA LYS A 64 -12.33 -0.16 -10.93
C LYS A 64 -12.56 -1.60 -11.35
N TRP A 65 -13.42 -2.30 -10.59
CA TRP A 65 -13.95 -3.62 -10.92
C TRP A 65 -15.42 -3.51 -11.26
N GLU A 66 -15.80 -4.04 -12.40
CA GLU A 66 -17.17 -4.04 -12.92
C GLU A 66 -17.73 -5.46 -13.01
N ASN A 67 -19.03 -5.55 -13.19
CA ASN A 67 -19.75 -6.82 -13.34
C ASN A 67 -19.60 -7.79 -12.15
N LEU A 68 -19.37 -7.24 -10.95
CA LEU A 68 -19.26 -8.02 -9.74
C LEU A 68 -20.63 -8.62 -9.35
N LYS A 69 -20.60 -9.82 -8.76
CA LYS A 69 -21.81 -10.46 -8.25
C LYS A 69 -22.30 -9.70 -7.00
N ILE A 70 -23.58 -9.38 -6.95
CA ILE A 70 -24.21 -8.87 -5.72
C ILE A 70 -24.44 -10.00 -4.71
N ASP A 71 -24.69 -9.65 -3.45
CA ASP A 71 -24.86 -10.56 -2.32
C ASP A 71 -23.63 -11.49 -2.14
N ALA A 72 -22.45 -11.02 -2.55
CA ALA A 72 -21.16 -11.66 -2.34
C ALA A 72 -20.26 -10.77 -1.51
N GLN A 73 -19.46 -11.37 -0.66
CA GLN A 73 -18.50 -10.67 0.17
C GLN A 73 -17.21 -10.43 -0.60
N TYR A 74 -16.72 -9.20 -0.53
CA TYR A 74 -15.48 -8.76 -1.18
C TYR A 74 -14.52 -8.11 -0.19
N ARG A 75 -13.22 -8.24 -0.49
CA ARG A 75 -12.15 -7.55 0.20
C ARG A 75 -11.20 -6.94 -0.84
N VAL A 76 -10.80 -5.70 -0.61
CA VAL A 76 -9.76 -5.03 -1.41
C VAL A 76 -8.57 -4.73 -0.53
N THR A 77 -7.40 -5.17 -0.96
CA THR A 77 -6.12 -4.96 -0.26
C THR A 77 -5.12 -4.29 -1.19
N GLU A 78 -4.35 -3.35 -0.69
CA GLU A 78 -3.21 -2.80 -1.41
C GLU A 78 -2.04 -3.79 -1.29
N THR A 79 -1.56 -4.33 -2.41
CA THR A 79 -0.42 -5.26 -2.43
C THR A 79 0.90 -4.56 -2.75
N LYS A 80 0.81 -3.35 -3.34
CA LYS A 80 1.96 -2.48 -3.59
C LYS A 80 1.53 -1.03 -3.57
N ALA A 81 2.22 -0.22 -2.78
CA ALA A 81 1.97 1.21 -2.70
C ALA A 81 2.47 1.94 -3.96
N PRO A 82 1.91 3.13 -4.27
CA PRO A 82 2.48 4.05 -5.23
C PRO A 82 3.93 4.39 -4.88
N ALA A 83 4.75 4.71 -5.89
CA ALA A 83 6.15 5.07 -5.67
C ALA A 83 6.29 6.26 -4.71
N GLY A 84 7.08 6.10 -3.65
CA GLY A 84 7.32 7.12 -2.63
C GLY A 84 6.29 7.16 -1.49
N TYR A 85 5.31 6.25 -1.49
CA TYR A 85 4.26 6.18 -0.46
C TYR A 85 4.36 4.90 0.37
N THR A 86 3.79 4.94 1.58
CA THR A 86 3.76 3.80 2.49
C THR A 86 2.62 2.86 2.12
N LEU A 87 2.88 1.55 2.13
CA LEU A 87 1.86 0.52 1.93
C LEU A 87 0.81 0.57 3.05
N MET A 88 -0.45 0.46 2.69
CA MET A 88 -1.55 0.31 3.65
C MET A 88 -1.63 -1.15 4.10
N ALA A 89 -1.42 -1.39 5.39
CA ALA A 89 -1.37 -2.74 5.97
C ALA A 89 -2.76 -3.39 6.10
N GLU A 90 -3.80 -2.56 6.34
CA GLU A 90 -5.18 -3.03 6.48
C GLU A 90 -5.91 -3.05 5.14
N PRO A 91 -6.92 -3.93 4.97
CA PRO A 91 -7.77 -3.90 3.80
C PRO A 91 -8.45 -2.55 3.63
N LEU A 92 -8.47 -2.05 2.40
CA LEU A 92 -9.14 -0.80 2.04
C LEU A 92 -10.67 -0.92 2.14
N PHE A 93 -11.17 -2.13 1.95
CA PHE A 93 -12.57 -2.47 1.99
C PHE A 93 -12.74 -3.94 2.38
N THR A 94 -13.75 -4.21 3.20
CA THR A 94 -14.29 -5.56 3.43
C THR A 94 -15.80 -5.40 3.63
N GLY A 95 -16.60 -6.05 2.77
CA GLY A 95 -18.04 -5.92 2.83
C GLY A 95 -18.76 -6.68 1.72
N VAL A 96 -20.09 -6.56 1.71
CA VAL A 96 -20.98 -7.17 0.72
C VAL A 96 -21.46 -6.11 -0.26
N LEU A 97 -21.50 -6.45 -1.55
CA LEU A 97 -22.18 -5.63 -2.55
C LEU A 97 -23.67 -6.00 -2.56
N GLU A 98 -24.52 -5.08 -2.13
CA GLU A 98 -25.95 -5.30 -2.02
C GLU A 98 -26.71 -4.81 -3.26
N ALA A 99 -27.87 -5.41 -3.55
CA ALA A 99 -28.68 -5.04 -4.71
C ALA A 99 -29.22 -3.60 -4.65
N ASN A 100 -29.42 -3.05 -3.44
CA ASN A 100 -29.87 -1.67 -3.22
C ASN A 100 -28.72 -0.65 -3.26
N SER A 101 -27.45 -1.11 -3.16
CA SER A 101 -26.24 -0.30 -3.23
C SER A 101 -25.14 -1.07 -3.98
N PRO A 102 -25.33 -1.33 -5.29
CA PRO A 102 -24.42 -2.20 -6.03
C PRO A 102 -23.09 -1.52 -6.36
N ASP A 103 -23.03 -0.19 -6.30
CA ASP A 103 -21.84 0.58 -6.66
C ASP A 103 -21.23 1.22 -5.42
N ILE A 104 -20.01 0.80 -5.08
CA ILE A 104 -19.25 1.30 -3.94
C ILE A 104 -18.00 2.02 -4.43
N THR A 105 -17.77 3.22 -3.90
CA THR A 105 -16.54 3.98 -4.12
C THR A 105 -15.80 4.17 -2.81
N ILE A 106 -14.53 3.78 -2.78
CA ILE A 106 -13.62 3.88 -1.64
C ILE A 106 -12.56 4.91 -1.95
N ILE A 107 -12.34 5.85 -1.02
CA ILE A 107 -11.21 6.78 -1.09
C ILE A 107 -10.11 6.24 -0.18
N ALA A 108 -8.96 5.89 -0.77
CA ALA A 108 -7.81 5.35 -0.05
C ALA A 108 -6.66 6.35 -0.11
N CYS A 109 -6.33 6.92 1.05
CA CYS A 109 -5.30 7.95 1.20
C CYS A 109 -3.98 7.33 1.69
N ASN A 110 -2.91 7.44 0.89
CA ASN A 110 -1.57 7.05 1.32
C ASN A 110 -0.79 8.26 1.84
N SER A 111 0.00 8.02 2.88
CA SER A 111 1.01 8.97 3.36
C SER A 111 2.34 8.73 2.65
N VAL A 112 3.14 9.78 2.52
CA VAL A 112 4.51 9.70 1.99
C VAL A 112 5.33 8.78 2.88
N GLY A 113 6.04 7.82 2.27
CA GLY A 113 6.98 6.97 2.97
C GLY A 113 8.15 7.80 3.50
N PHE A 114 8.36 7.78 4.82
CA PHE A 114 9.51 8.43 5.43
C PHE A 114 10.73 7.52 5.25
N VAL A 115 11.58 7.84 4.28
CA VAL A 115 12.91 7.21 4.17
C VAL A 115 13.81 7.93 5.16
N LEU A 116 14.13 7.27 6.27
CA LEU A 116 15.19 7.75 7.16
C LEU A 116 16.47 7.89 6.33
N PRO A 117 17.14 9.07 6.36
CA PRO A 117 18.46 9.16 5.75
C PRO A 117 19.33 8.04 6.33
N PHE A 118 20.00 7.30 5.45
CA PHE A 118 20.90 6.22 5.87
C PHE A 118 22.11 6.83 6.58
N THR A 119 21.95 7.16 7.88
CA THR A 119 23.02 7.72 8.72
C THR A 119 23.98 6.64 9.22
N GLY A 120 23.73 5.36 8.89
CA GLY A 120 24.53 4.21 9.32
C GLY A 120 25.62 3.74 8.35
N GLY A 121 25.83 4.41 7.22
CA GLY A 121 26.91 4.06 6.28
C GLY A 121 28.20 4.79 6.63
N ASN A 122 29.26 4.06 7.00
CA ASN A 122 30.67 4.48 7.10
C ASN A 122 31.02 5.78 7.87
N GLY A 123 30.03 6.58 8.30
CA GLY A 123 30.25 7.84 9.00
C GLY A 123 30.97 7.71 10.35
N PHE A 124 30.90 6.53 10.97
CA PHE A 124 31.58 6.27 12.26
C PHE A 124 33.00 5.73 12.11
N ILE A 125 33.39 5.21 10.96
CA ILE A 125 34.73 4.63 10.76
C ILE A 125 35.80 5.72 10.81
N ALA A 126 35.58 6.86 10.17
CA ALA A 126 36.53 7.98 10.16
C ALA A 126 36.81 8.57 11.56
N PRO A 127 35.80 8.90 12.38
CA PRO A 127 36.05 9.39 13.74
C PRO A 127 36.67 8.32 14.66
N ILE A 128 36.32 7.04 14.51
CA ILE A 128 36.95 5.95 15.30
C ILE A 128 38.41 5.79 14.92
N LEU A 129 38.76 5.82 13.64
CA LEU A 129 40.16 5.78 13.19
C LEU A 129 40.96 6.99 13.68
N PHE A 130 40.34 8.17 13.65
CA PHE A 130 40.99 9.39 14.13
C PHE A 130 41.23 9.33 15.64
N ALA A 131 40.28 8.87 16.44
CA ALA A 131 40.42 8.66 17.87
C ALA A 131 41.51 7.64 18.21
N ALA A 132 41.57 6.52 17.48
CA ALA A 132 42.62 5.51 17.64
C ALA A 132 44.02 6.07 17.31
N LEU A 133 44.15 6.87 16.25
CA LEU A 133 45.37 7.53 15.86
C LEU A 133 45.88 8.51 16.95
N MET A 134 44.95 9.30 17.52
CA MET A 134 45.28 10.24 18.63
C MET A 134 45.74 9.50 19.87
N LEU A 135 45.11 8.39 20.25
CA LEU A 135 45.53 7.55 21.35
C LEU A 135 46.94 6.98 21.13
N CYS A 136 47.24 6.45 19.93
CA CYS A 136 48.55 5.95 19.59
C CYS A 136 49.64 7.03 19.67
N MET A 137 49.33 8.24 19.16
CA MET A 137 50.26 9.39 19.28
C MET A 137 50.49 9.79 20.72
N GLY A 138 49.42 9.82 21.55
CA GLY A 138 49.54 10.13 22.97
C GLY A 138 50.44 9.15 23.70
N VAL A 139 50.29 7.85 23.50
CA VAL A 139 51.14 6.83 24.09
C VAL A 139 52.61 6.93 23.59
N TYR A 140 52.79 7.24 22.31
CA TYR A 140 54.14 7.44 21.73
C TYR A 140 54.86 8.61 22.37
N PHE A 141 54.18 9.77 22.55
CA PHE A 141 54.76 10.96 23.21
C PHE A 141 55.04 10.75 24.71
N CYS A 142 54.16 10.06 25.44
CA CYS A 142 54.42 9.69 26.82
C CYS A 142 55.66 8.83 26.96
N LYS A 143 55.81 7.77 26.15
CA LYS A 143 56.95 6.88 26.17
C LYS A 143 58.27 7.57 25.79
N LYS A 144 58.21 8.49 24.81
CA LYS A 144 59.35 9.30 24.40
C LYS A 144 59.82 10.25 25.50
N SER A 145 58.89 10.82 26.26
CA SER A 145 59.21 11.75 27.39
C SER A 145 59.86 11.02 28.57
N GLU A 146 59.54 9.77 28.81
CA GLU A 146 60.21 8.93 29.83
C GLU A 146 61.64 8.62 29.43
N PHE A 147 61.84 8.23 28.17
CA PHE A 147 63.18 7.92 27.66
C PHE A 147 64.16 9.09 27.70
N THR A 148 63.66 10.33 27.48
CA THR A 148 64.45 11.55 27.53
C THR A 148 64.87 11.89 28.97
N LYS A 149 64.11 11.51 29.99
CA LYS A 149 64.39 11.73 31.42
C LYS A 149 65.49 10.78 31.95
N GLU A 150 65.58 9.57 31.39
CA GLU A 150 66.61 8.61 31.81
C GLU A 150 68.00 8.92 31.25
N THR A 151 68.11 9.62 30.10
CA THR A 151 69.36 9.98 29.46
C THR A 151 70.01 11.21 30.05
N THR A 152 69.34 11.91 30.98
CA THR A 152 69.84 13.15 31.60
C THR A 152 70.18 13.01 33.10
N ARG A 153 70.39 11.76 33.56
CA ARG A 153 70.79 11.48 34.97
C ARG A 153 72.18 10.86 35.05
#